data_c220eeeb9f03cc557b581487edce2c76
#
_entry.id   c220eeeb9f03cc557b581487edce2c76
#
_cell.length_a   1.000
_cell.length_b   1.000
_cell.length_c   1.000
_cell.angle_alpha   90.00
_cell.angle_beta   90.00
_cell.angle_gamma   90.00
#
_symmetry.space_group_name_H-M   'P 1'
#
loop_
_entity.id
_entity.type
_entity.pdbx_description
1 polymer ?
#
loop_
_entity_poly.entity_id
_entity_poly.type
_entity_poly.pdbx_seq_one_letter_code
_entity_poly.pdbx_strand_id
1 'polypeptide(L)'
;MATAPEDFSISAEDRDGRVHVALAGELDIATAPELEQLVNDRIDAGQEVVIDLRGLQFMDSSGIRVLVAAHARAGRSSTRVFVVRPAPASAVAKIVEVSGLDGELNLLDDPAQVA
;
A
#
# COMPACT_ATOMS: atom_id res chain seq x y z
N MET A 1 -16.24 10.66 -20.69
CA MET A 1 -15.91 10.30 -20.25
C MET A 1 -15.36 9.58 -19.65
N ALA A 2 -15.34 9.47 -19.45
CA ALA A 2 -14.93 8.81 -18.79
C ALA A 2 -14.01 8.42 -18.30
N THR A 3 -13.46 8.31 -18.18
CA THR A 3 -12.45 8.28 -17.60
C THR A 3 -12.29 7.84 -16.23
N ALA A 4 -13.16 7.85 -15.43
CA ALA A 4 -13.10 7.54 -14.05
C ALA A 4 -12.46 6.22 -13.72
N PRO A 5 -12.66 5.17 -14.46
CA PRO A 5 -12.11 3.88 -14.07
C PRO A 5 -10.61 3.84 -14.01
N GLU A 6 -9.95 4.74 -14.71
CA GLU A 6 -8.51 4.75 -14.66
C GLU A 6 -7.98 5.42 -13.42
N ASP A 7 -8.86 6.03 -12.64
CA ASP A 7 -8.41 6.77 -11.47
C ASP A 7 -7.84 5.87 -10.39
N PHE A 8 -8.15 4.59 -10.41
CA PHE A 8 -7.58 3.67 -9.44
C PHE A 8 -7.64 2.25 -9.96
N SER A 9 -6.55 1.53 -9.76
CA SER A 9 -6.51 0.10 -10.01
C SER A 9 -5.67 -0.57 -8.95
N ILE A 10 -6.02 -1.82 -8.69
CA ILE A 10 -5.34 -2.62 -7.70
C ILE A 10 -5.12 -4.01 -8.32
N SER A 11 -3.92 -4.53 -8.22
CA SER A 11 -3.64 -5.88 -8.67
C SER A 11 -2.86 -6.60 -7.60
N ALA A 12 -3.18 -7.88 -7.40
CA ALA A 12 -2.54 -8.69 -6.39
C ALA A 12 -1.96 -9.94 -7.05
N GLU A 13 -0.73 -10.25 -6.68
CA GLU A 13 -0.03 -11.39 -7.25
C GLU A 13 0.72 -12.11 -6.14
N ASP A 14 0.53 -13.42 -6.04
CA ASP A 14 1.28 -14.22 -5.07
C ASP A 14 2.65 -14.54 -5.64
N ARG A 15 3.70 -14.21 -4.89
CA ARG A 15 5.07 -14.48 -5.25
C ARG A 15 5.87 -14.86 -4.01
N ASP A 16 6.50 -16.03 -4.07
CA ASP A 16 7.40 -16.48 -3.00
C ASP A 16 6.72 -16.47 -1.62
N GLY A 17 5.43 -16.84 -1.59
CA GLY A 17 4.70 -16.92 -0.34
C GLY A 17 4.19 -15.58 0.18
N ARG A 18 4.36 -14.52 -0.59
CA ARG A 18 3.88 -13.18 -0.24
C ARG A 18 2.89 -12.71 -1.28
N VAL A 19 2.01 -11.79 -0.89
CA VAL A 19 1.15 -11.17 -1.88
C VAL A 19 1.68 -9.78 -2.19
N HIS A 20 1.90 -9.51 -3.46
CA HIS A 20 2.36 -8.20 -3.95
C HIS A 20 1.16 -7.46 -4.50
N VAL A 21 0.84 -6.33 -3.88
CA VAL A 21 -0.32 -5.52 -4.23
C VAL A 21 0.17 -4.26 -4.90
N ALA A 22 -0.06 -4.13 -6.19
CA ALA A 22 0.38 -2.95 -6.93
C ALA A 22 -0.80 -2.00 -7.11
N LEU A 23 -0.58 -0.74 -6.79
CA LEU A 23 -1.60 0.30 -6.86
C LEU A 23 -1.26 1.28 -7.96
N ALA A 24 -2.27 1.78 -8.65
CA ALA A 24 -2.11 2.82 -9.66
C ALA A 24 -3.29 3.76 -9.55
N GLY A 25 -3.06 5.04 -9.89
CA GLY A 25 -4.11 6.03 -9.89
C GLY A 25 -4.21 6.79 -8.58
N GLU A 26 -5.42 6.94 -8.07
CA GLU A 26 -5.70 7.78 -6.91
C GLU A 26 -6.24 6.96 -5.76
N LEU A 27 -5.54 7.01 -4.63
CA LEU A 27 -5.97 6.33 -3.41
C LEU A 27 -6.56 7.38 -2.48
N ASP A 28 -7.88 7.38 -2.37
CA ASP A 28 -8.62 8.37 -1.60
C ASP A 28 -9.74 7.71 -0.82
N ILE A 29 -10.63 8.51 -0.27
CA ILE A 29 -11.71 8.00 0.58
C ILE A 29 -12.64 7.04 -0.17
N ALA A 30 -12.76 7.21 -1.49
CA ALA A 30 -13.63 6.35 -2.29
C ALA A 30 -12.97 5.00 -2.61
N THR A 31 -11.64 4.97 -2.71
CA THR A 31 -10.91 3.77 -3.14
C THR A 31 -10.21 3.05 -1.99
N ALA A 32 -9.93 3.74 -0.89
CA ALA A 32 -9.26 3.14 0.26
C ALA A 32 -9.95 1.89 0.80
N PRO A 33 -11.29 1.82 0.86
CA PRO A 33 -11.94 0.60 1.37
C PRO A 33 -11.63 -0.65 0.57
N GLU A 34 -11.44 -0.52 -0.73
CA GLU A 34 -11.09 -1.67 -1.58
C GLU A 34 -9.72 -2.21 -1.21
N LEU A 35 -8.76 -1.31 -1.02
CA LEU A 35 -7.43 -1.72 -0.60
C LEU A 35 -7.46 -2.34 0.78
N GLU A 36 -8.18 -1.72 1.70
CA GLU A 36 -8.28 -2.21 3.06
C GLU A 36 -8.82 -3.63 3.11
N GLN A 37 -9.88 -3.90 2.37
CA GLN A 37 -10.49 -5.22 2.34
C GLN A 37 -9.50 -6.28 1.85
N LEU A 38 -8.85 -6.01 0.74
CA LEU A 38 -7.91 -6.95 0.16
C LEU A 38 -6.75 -7.23 1.11
N VAL A 39 -6.16 -6.19 1.66
CA VAL A 39 -4.98 -6.32 2.51
C VAL A 39 -5.35 -7.04 3.80
N ASN A 40 -6.47 -6.69 4.41
CA ASN A 40 -6.90 -7.33 5.65
C ASN A 40 -7.15 -8.82 5.45
N ASP A 41 -7.77 -9.20 4.33
CA ASP A 41 -8.03 -10.61 4.06
C ASP A 41 -6.73 -11.40 3.99
N ARG A 42 -5.70 -10.83 3.38
CA ARG A 42 -4.42 -11.52 3.24
C ARG A 42 -3.67 -11.58 4.57
N ILE A 43 -3.71 -10.49 5.33
CA ILE A 43 -3.08 -10.46 6.65
C ILE A 43 -3.72 -11.51 7.56
N ASP A 44 -5.05 -11.59 7.54
CA ASP A 44 -5.77 -12.54 8.39
C ASP A 44 -5.49 -13.98 7.98
N ALA A 45 -5.10 -14.19 6.73
CA ALA A 45 -4.68 -15.52 6.25
C ALA A 45 -3.23 -15.83 6.60
N GLY A 46 -2.54 -14.92 7.28
CA GLY A 46 -1.16 -15.13 7.70
C GLY A 46 -0.11 -14.81 6.65
N GLN A 47 -0.51 -14.16 5.57
CA GLN A 47 0.43 -13.83 4.49
C GLN A 47 1.17 -12.54 4.75
N GLU A 48 2.41 -12.46 4.31
CA GLU A 48 3.11 -11.19 4.23
C GLU A 48 2.61 -10.45 3.01
N VAL A 49 2.44 -9.14 3.14
CA VAL A 49 1.88 -8.29 2.09
C VAL A 49 2.89 -7.21 1.73
N VAL A 50 3.10 -7.00 0.43
CA VAL A 50 3.93 -5.93 -0.08
C VAL A 50 3.02 -4.98 -0.86
N ILE A 51 2.87 -3.76 -0.39
CA ILE A 51 2.02 -2.76 -1.04
C ILE A 51 2.90 -1.81 -1.83
N ASP A 52 2.74 -1.81 -3.15
CA ASP A 52 3.61 -1.05 -4.04
C ASP A 52 2.91 0.26 -4.43
N LEU A 53 3.48 1.39 -3.98
CA LEU A 53 2.91 2.71 -4.22
C LEU A 53 3.46 3.39 -5.48
N ARG A 54 4.37 2.73 -6.20
CA ARG A 54 5.07 3.40 -7.31
C ARG A 54 4.15 3.86 -8.44
N GLY A 55 3.01 3.20 -8.61
CA GLY A 55 2.06 3.58 -9.66
C GLY A 55 1.04 4.62 -9.25
N LEU A 56 1.02 5.02 -7.98
CA LEU A 56 0.04 5.99 -7.51
C LEU A 56 0.39 7.40 -7.97
N GLN A 57 -0.63 8.15 -8.36
CA GLN A 57 -0.51 9.54 -8.75
C GLN A 57 -1.00 10.47 -7.65
N PHE A 58 -1.81 9.97 -6.74
CA PHE A 58 -2.40 10.75 -5.67
C PHE A 58 -2.73 9.85 -4.48
N MET A 59 -2.54 10.38 -3.28
CA MET A 59 -2.95 9.69 -2.06
C MET A 59 -3.28 10.75 -1.02
N ASP A 60 -4.39 10.57 -0.31
CA ASP A 60 -4.74 11.47 0.79
C ASP A 60 -4.66 10.72 2.13
N SER A 61 -5.16 11.34 3.19
CA SER A 61 -5.08 10.77 4.52
C SER A 61 -5.83 9.44 4.66
N SER A 62 -6.80 9.17 3.77
CA SER A 62 -7.50 7.89 3.80
C SER A 62 -6.55 6.75 3.46
N GLY A 63 -5.67 6.98 2.47
CA GLY A 63 -4.66 5.99 2.10
C GLY A 63 -3.64 5.80 3.21
N ILE A 64 -3.18 6.90 3.80
CA ILE A 64 -2.24 6.84 4.91
C ILE A 64 -2.82 5.98 6.03
N ARG A 65 -4.09 6.19 6.36
CA ARG A 65 -4.75 5.45 7.43
C ARG A 65 -4.76 3.95 7.16
N VAL A 66 -5.02 3.56 5.90
CA VAL A 66 -5.04 2.15 5.54
C VAL A 66 -3.66 1.53 5.73
N LEU A 67 -2.60 2.23 5.31
CA LEU A 67 -1.24 1.72 5.44
C LEU A 67 -0.85 1.52 6.91
N VAL A 68 -1.13 2.51 7.74
CA VAL A 68 -0.81 2.43 9.16
C VAL A 68 -1.61 1.32 9.84
N ALA A 69 -2.90 1.22 9.53
CA ALA A 69 -3.76 0.19 10.12
C ALA A 69 -3.32 -1.20 9.68
N ALA A 70 -2.91 -1.35 8.43
CA ALA A 70 -2.44 -2.64 7.93
C ALA A 70 -1.17 -3.08 8.64
N HIS A 71 -0.25 -2.15 8.85
CA HIS A 71 0.99 -2.46 9.57
C HIS A 71 0.68 -2.94 10.99
N ALA A 72 -0.21 -2.24 11.69
CA ALA A 72 -0.58 -2.61 13.05
C ALA A 72 -1.29 -3.97 13.09
N ARG A 73 -2.19 -4.20 12.12
CA ARG A 73 -2.92 -5.47 12.06
C ARG A 73 -1.97 -6.63 11.82
N ALA A 74 -1.00 -6.45 10.93
CA ALA A 74 -0.02 -7.49 10.65
C ALA A 74 0.79 -7.85 11.89
N GLY A 75 1.16 -6.85 12.69
CA GLY A 75 1.89 -7.09 13.92
C GLY A 75 1.10 -7.94 14.90
N ARG A 76 -0.22 -7.74 14.96
CA ARG A 76 -1.08 -8.52 15.82
C ARG A 76 -1.35 -9.93 15.28
N SER A 77 -1.08 -10.14 14.00
CA SER A 77 -1.34 -11.42 13.33
C SER A 77 -0.06 -12.22 13.07
N SER A 78 1.05 -11.80 13.64
CA SER A 78 2.36 -12.43 13.49
C SER A 78 2.80 -12.51 12.03
N THR A 79 2.48 -11.48 11.27
CA THR A 79 2.93 -11.36 9.88
C THR A 79 3.43 -9.93 9.67
N ARG A 80 3.78 -9.57 8.46
CA ARG A 80 4.38 -8.28 8.16
C ARG A 80 3.78 -7.66 6.92
N VAL A 81 3.75 -6.32 6.92
CA VAL A 81 3.38 -5.55 5.74
C VAL A 81 4.57 -4.67 5.38
N PHE A 82 4.94 -4.70 4.11
CA PHE A 82 5.99 -3.84 3.55
C PHE A 82 5.34 -2.88 2.57
N VAL A 83 5.89 -1.69 2.46
CA VAL A 83 5.38 -0.67 1.55
C VAL A 83 6.52 -0.22 0.65
N VAL A 84 6.36 -0.35 -0.67
CA VAL A 84 7.36 0.12 -1.62
C VAL A 84 7.10 1.61 -1.85
N ARG A 85 8.14 2.42 -1.66
CA ARG A 85 8.02 3.88 -1.73
C ARG A 85 7.51 4.32 -3.10
N PRO A 86 6.76 5.41 -3.13
CA PRO A 86 6.33 5.98 -4.41
C PRO A 86 7.53 6.59 -5.15
N ALA A 87 7.30 6.96 -6.41
CA ALA A 87 8.33 7.58 -7.22
C ALA A 87 8.86 8.83 -6.51
N PRO A 88 10.19 9.03 -6.48
CA PRO A 88 10.76 10.21 -5.83
C PRO A 88 10.22 11.50 -6.44
N ALA A 89 10.07 12.53 -5.63
CA ALA A 89 9.56 13.83 -6.06
C ALA A 89 8.13 13.83 -6.55
N SER A 90 7.40 12.72 -6.38
CA SER A 90 5.98 12.68 -6.73
C SER A 90 5.15 13.32 -5.63
N ALA A 91 3.90 13.64 -5.93
CA ALA A 91 2.98 14.14 -4.92
C ALA A 91 2.76 13.12 -3.81
N VAL A 92 2.76 11.84 -4.17
CA VAL A 92 2.58 10.77 -3.18
C VAL A 92 3.80 10.67 -2.26
N ALA A 93 5.00 10.84 -2.81
CA ALA A 93 6.21 10.82 -2.01
C ALA A 93 6.19 11.95 -0.97
N LYS A 94 5.67 13.11 -1.37
CA LYS A 94 5.56 14.24 -0.46
C LYS A 94 4.62 13.93 0.70
N ILE A 95 3.50 13.31 0.41
CA ILE A 95 2.53 12.92 1.45
C ILE A 95 3.14 11.93 2.42
N VAL A 96 3.85 10.94 1.91
CA VAL A 96 4.51 9.94 2.76
C VAL A 96 5.52 10.60 3.67
N GLU A 97 6.31 11.51 3.11
CA GLU A 97 7.34 12.22 3.88
C GLU A 97 6.73 13.07 4.99
N VAL A 98 5.73 13.88 4.64
CA VAL A 98 5.11 14.80 5.57
C VAL A 98 4.36 14.07 6.68
N SER A 99 3.84 12.88 6.39
CA SER A 99 3.09 12.09 7.36
C SER A 99 3.97 11.37 8.38
N GLY A 100 5.28 11.40 8.21
CA GLY A 100 6.19 10.77 9.15
C GLY A 100 6.18 9.25 9.11
N LEU A 101 5.75 8.67 8.00
CA LEU A 101 5.61 7.22 7.89
C LEU A 101 6.95 6.50 7.87
N ASP A 102 8.04 7.20 7.58
CA ASP A 102 9.36 6.58 7.51
C ASP A 102 9.73 5.86 8.79
N GLY A 103 9.25 6.34 9.93
CA GLY A 103 9.57 5.72 11.22
C GLY A 103 8.56 4.68 11.67
N GLU A 104 7.46 4.51 10.94
CA GLU A 104 6.36 3.65 11.39
C GLU A 104 6.10 2.44 10.51
N LEU A 105 6.53 2.49 9.25
CA LEU A 105 6.24 1.42 8.30
C LEU A 105 7.54 0.75 7.86
N ASN A 106 7.41 -0.47 7.35
CA ASN A 106 8.53 -1.17 6.71
C ASN A 106 8.62 -0.69 5.27
N LEU A 107 9.33 0.41 5.04
CA LEU A 107 9.42 1.01 3.72
C LEU A 107 10.58 0.41 2.92
N LEU A 108 10.32 0.14 1.66
CA LEU A 108 11.31 -0.44 0.73
C LEU A 108 11.42 0.46 -0.49
N ASP A 109 12.59 0.48 -1.10
CA ASP A 109 12.78 1.19 -2.38
C ASP A 109 12.43 0.30 -3.56
N ASP A 110 12.45 -1.00 -3.37
CA ASP A 110 12.20 -1.97 -4.43
C ASP A 110 11.55 -3.21 -3.81
N PRO A 111 10.54 -3.81 -4.48
CA PRO A 111 9.89 -5.01 -3.94
C PRO A 111 10.85 -6.17 -3.69
N ALA A 112 11.98 -6.20 -4.40
CA ALA A 112 12.95 -7.28 -4.21
C ALA A 112 13.69 -7.17 -2.88
N GLN A 113 13.54 -6.08 -2.15
CA GLN A 113 14.24 -5.89 -0.88
C GLN A 113 13.58 -6.62 0.29
N VAL A 114 12.46 -7.26 0.06
CA VAL A 114 11.80 -8.04 1.13
C VAL A 114 12.70 -9.20 1.49
N ALA A 115 13.07 -9.30 2.76
CA ALA A 115 13.96 -10.35 3.23
C ALA A 115 13.21 -11.65 3.47
#